data_a75f538c3d389341721fb7d32fec73d6
#
_entry.id   a75f538c3d389341721fb7d32fec73d6
#
_cell.length_a   1.000
_cell.length_b   1.000
_cell.length_c   1.000
_cell.angle_alpha   90.00
_cell.angle_beta   90.00
_cell.angle_gamma   90.00
#
_symmetry.space_group_name_H-M   'P 1'
#
loop_
_entity.id
_entity.type
_entity.pdbx_description
1 polymer ?
#
loop_
_entity_poly.entity_id
_entity_poly.type
_entity_poly.pdbx_seq_one_letter_code
_entity_poly.pdbx_strand_id
1 'polypeptide(L)' 'MKKNKVLVTGAAGFLGSHLAEKLANMGDTVVGVDNMQGGYADNVSKNIEFHKIDCCDLQKMNEVMKGVEIVYHLSLIHI' A
#
# COMPACT_ATOMS: atom_id res chain seq x y z
N MET A 1 -17.85 13.70 4.42
CA MET A 1 -16.40 13.56 4.63
C MET A 1 -15.70 13.24 3.32
N LYS A 2 -14.60 13.92 3.08
CA LYS A 2 -13.83 13.70 1.85
C LYS A 2 -12.99 12.42 2.01
N LYS A 3 -13.20 11.45 1.12
CA LYS A 3 -12.38 10.26 1.07
C LYS A 3 -11.15 10.55 0.23
N ASN A 4 -9.99 10.22 0.73
CA ASN A 4 -8.74 10.32 -0.01
C ASN A 4 -8.41 8.97 -0.65
N LYS A 5 -7.77 9.04 -1.82
CA LYS A 5 -7.15 7.86 -2.40
C LYS A 5 -5.69 7.87 -1.97
N VAL A 6 -5.27 6.84 -1.26
CA VAL A 6 -3.93 6.76 -0.68
C VAL A 6 -3.20 5.53 -1.18
N LEU A 7 -1.89 5.65 -1.33
CA LEU A 7 -1.02 4.55 -1.70
C LEU A 7 -0.13 4.19 -0.51
N VAL A 8 -0.07 2.90 -0.19
CA VAL A 8 0.83 2.39 0.86
C VAL A 8 1.82 1.43 0.21
N THR A 9 3.10 1.76 0.25
CA THR A 9 4.15 0.83 -0.17
C THR A 9 4.52 -0.06 1.00
N GLY A 10 4.98 -1.27 0.73
CA GLY A 10 5.24 -2.25 1.79
C GLY A 10 3.97 -2.75 2.46
N ALA A 11 2.86 -2.80 1.72
CA ALA A 11 1.53 -3.07 2.27
C ALA A 11 1.37 -4.50 2.79
N ALA A 12 2.23 -5.43 2.40
CA ALA A 12 2.21 -6.80 2.93
C ALA A 12 3.14 -6.97 4.12
N GLY A 13 3.91 -5.94 4.49
CA GLY A 13 4.75 -5.97 5.68
C GLY A 13 3.94 -5.74 6.94
N PHE A 14 4.58 -5.92 8.09
CA PHE A 14 3.90 -5.79 9.38
C PHE A 14 3.31 -4.40 9.59
N LEU A 15 4.14 -3.36 9.45
CA LEU A 15 3.68 -1.99 9.66
C LEU A 15 2.77 -1.52 8.53
N GLY A 16 3.12 -1.88 7.29
CA GLY A 16 2.34 -1.46 6.12
C GLY A 16 0.94 -2.04 6.12
N SER A 17 0.79 -3.30 6.50
CA SER A 17 -0.53 -3.94 6.56
C SER A 17 -1.42 -3.31 7.62
N HIS A 18 -0.86 -2.99 8.79
CA HIS A 18 -1.61 -2.32 9.85
C HIS A 18 -2.02 -0.91 9.44
N LEU A 19 -1.11 -0.15 8.82
CA LEU A 19 -1.43 1.19 8.36
C LEU A 19 -2.51 1.16 7.28
N ALA A 20 -2.38 0.27 6.32
CA ALA A 20 -3.36 0.16 5.23
C ALA A 20 -4.75 -0.16 5.77
N GLU A 21 -4.83 -1.10 6.70
CA GLU A 21 -6.11 -1.47 7.32
C GLU A 21 -6.72 -0.29 8.09
N LYS A 22 -5.90 0.42 8.84
CA LYS A 22 -6.38 1.58 9.60
C LYS A 22 -6.93 2.66 8.67
N LEU A 23 -6.22 2.96 7.60
CA LEU A 23 -6.67 3.96 6.63
C LEU A 23 -7.98 3.54 5.96
N ALA A 24 -8.10 2.28 5.59
CA ALA A 24 -9.34 1.76 4.99
C ALA A 24 -10.51 1.87 5.98
N ASN A 25 -10.27 1.58 7.26
CA ASN A 25 -11.29 1.69 8.28
C ASN A 25 -11.72 3.14 8.54
N MET A 26 -10.85 4.10 8.23
CA MET A 26 -11.17 5.53 8.32
C MET A 26 -11.95 6.03 7.11
N GLY A 27 -12.19 5.20 6.13
CA GLY A 27 -12.96 5.54 4.94
C GLY A 27 -12.15 5.91 3.72
N ASP A 28 -10.83 5.85 3.80
CA ASP A 28 -9.97 6.13 2.65
C ASP A 28 -10.01 4.97 1.65
N THR A 29 -9.82 5.29 0.38
CA THR A 29 -9.60 4.28 -0.66
C THR A 29 -8.11 3.96 -0.67
N VAL A 30 -7.75 2.77 -0.24
CA VAL A 30 -6.34 2.38 -0.06
C VAL A 30 -5.88 1.48 -1.20
N VAL A 31 -4.79 1.89 -1.84
CA VAL A 31 -4.07 1.06 -2.81
C VAL A 31 -2.76 0.64 -2.14
N GLY A 32 -2.56 -0.66 -1.99
CA GLY A 32 -1.35 -1.20 -1.40
C GLY A 32 -0.46 -1.83 -2.44
N VAL A 33 0.84 -1.60 -2.37
CA VAL A 33 1.81 -2.25 -3.24
C VAL A 33 2.92 -2.88 -2.41
N ASP A 34 3.41 -4.02 -2.87
CA ASP A 34 4.50 -4.74 -2.22
C ASP A 34 5.09 -5.72 -3.22
N ASN A 35 6.41 -5.93 -3.16
CA ASN A 35 7.06 -6.95 -3.97
C ASN A 35 7.07 -8.32 -3.28
N MET A 36 6.55 -8.39 -2.07
CA MET A 36 6.41 -9.61 -1.26
C MET A 36 7.73 -10.17 -0.71
N GLN A 37 8.83 -9.45 -0.84
CA GLN A 37 10.11 -9.96 -0.35
C GLN A 37 10.20 -9.97 1.19
N GLY A 38 9.58 -9.01 1.84
CA GLY A 38 9.59 -8.94 3.30
C GLY A 38 8.21 -9.02 3.91
N GLY A 39 7.21 -9.42 3.14
CA GLY A 39 5.85 -9.47 3.61
C GLY A 39 5.16 -10.78 3.28
N TYR A 40 3.99 -10.95 3.84
CA TYR A 40 3.20 -12.16 3.67
C TYR A 40 1.80 -11.79 3.17
N ALA A 41 1.28 -12.59 2.23
CA ALA A 41 -0.06 -12.38 1.68
C ALA A 41 -1.14 -12.34 2.77
N ASP A 42 -0.94 -13.10 3.85
CA ASP A 42 -1.88 -13.15 4.96
C ASP A 42 -1.98 -11.83 5.72
N ASN A 43 -0.98 -10.95 5.59
CA ASN A 43 -1.00 -9.65 6.23
C ASN A 43 -1.84 -8.63 5.46
N VAL A 44 -2.16 -8.92 4.21
CA VAL A 44 -2.88 -7.96 3.36
C VAL A 44 -4.34 -7.89 3.77
N SER A 45 -4.81 -6.68 4.08
CA SER A 45 -6.23 -6.47 4.40
C SER A 45 -7.10 -6.71 3.17
N LYS A 46 -8.27 -7.31 3.39
CA LYS A 46 -9.26 -7.52 2.33
C LYS A 46 -9.95 -6.23 1.91
N ASN A 47 -9.77 -5.17 2.68
CA ASN A 47 -10.44 -3.89 2.44
C ASN A 47 -9.62 -2.94 1.57
N ILE A 48 -8.50 -3.38 1.04
CA ILE A 48 -7.64 -2.55 0.20
C ILE A 48 -7.47 -3.17 -1.18
N GLU A 49 -7.14 -2.33 -2.16
CA GLU A 49 -6.73 -2.78 -3.47
C GLU A 49 -5.24 -3.09 -3.42
N PHE A 50 -4.87 -4.36 -3.54
CA PHE A 50 -3.48 -4.78 -3.39
C PHE A 50 -2.87 -5.17 -4.74
N HIS A 51 -1.64 -4.73 -4.98
CA HIS A 51 -0.87 -5.06 -6.17
C HIS A 51 0.52 -5.56 -5.78
N LYS A 52 0.89 -6.72 -6.28
CA LYS A 52 2.26 -7.23 -6.13
C LYS A 52 3.12 -6.56 -7.19
N ILE A 53 3.81 -5.49 -6.81
CA ILE A 53 4.59 -4.67 -7.72
C ILE A 53 5.89 -4.29 -7.04
N ASP A 54 6.99 -4.35 -7.79
CA ASP A 54 8.25 -3.75 -7.37
C ASP A 54 8.15 -2.23 -7.56
N CYS A 55 8.47 -1.45 -6.53
CA CYS A 55 8.44 0.01 -6.61
C CYS A 55 9.41 0.56 -7.66
N CYS A 56 10.38 -0.24 -8.10
CA CYS A 56 11.27 0.14 -9.20
C CYS A 56 10.63 -0.03 -10.58
N ASP A 57 9.48 -0.68 -10.67
CA ASP A 57 8.74 -0.80 -11.93
C ASP A 57 7.91 0.46 -12.14
N LEU A 58 8.51 1.44 -12.80
CA LEU A 58 7.91 2.76 -12.94
C LEU A 58 6.60 2.75 -13.73
N GLN A 59 6.51 1.88 -14.74
CA GLN A 59 5.31 1.81 -15.55
C GLN A 59 4.11 1.33 -14.73
N LYS A 60 4.29 0.26 -13.97
CA LYS A 60 3.22 -0.27 -13.11
C LYS A 60 2.89 0.68 -11.97
N MET A 61 3.91 1.31 -11.40
CA MET A 61 3.70 2.30 -10.34
C MET A 61 2.89 3.49 -10.85
N ASN A 62 3.18 3.97 -12.05
CA ASN A 62 2.41 5.07 -12.64
C ASN A 62 0.93 4.71 -12.80
N GLU A 63 0.63 3.47 -13.14
CA GLU A 63 -0.75 3.03 -13.28
C GLU A 63 -1.50 3.03 -11.95
N VAL A 64 -0.87 2.50 -10.89
CA VAL A 64 -1.53 2.42 -9.59
C VAL A 64 -1.60 3.76 -8.88
N MET A 65 -0.75 4.71 -9.27
CA MET A 65 -0.73 6.05 -8.66
C MET A 65 -1.78 7.00 -9.23
N LYS A 66 -2.51 6.61 -10.26
CA LYS A 66 -3.53 7.48 -10.83
C LYS A 66 -4.59 7.83 -9.79
N GLY A 67 -4.78 9.13 -9.57
CA GLY A 67 -5.75 9.63 -8.61
C GLY A 67 -5.31 9.56 -7.16
N VAL A 68 -4.10 9.07 -6.89
CA VAL A 68 -3.57 9.01 -5.53
C VAL A 68 -3.22 10.41 -5.04
N GLU A 69 -3.71 10.75 -3.84
CA GLU A 69 -3.47 12.06 -3.24
C GLU A 69 -2.36 12.02 -2.20
N ILE A 70 -2.18 10.89 -1.51
CA ILE A 70 -1.20 10.75 -0.44
C ILE A 70 -0.46 9.43 -0.62
N VAL A 71 0.86 9.46 -0.45
CA VAL A 71 1.69 8.26 -0.51
C VAL A 71 2.33 8.03 0.85
N TYR A 72 2.13 6.84 1.41
CA TYR A 72 2.84 6.39 2.60
C TYR A 72 3.90 5.40 2.13
N HIS A 73 5.15 5.84 2.12
CA HIS A 73 6.26 5.01 1.67
C HIS A 73 6.95 4.35 2.85
N LEU A 74 6.71 3.06 3.02
CA LEU A 74 7.32 2.28 4.08
C LEU A 74 8.40 1.41 3.45
N SER A 75 9.65 1.68 3.78
CA SER A 75 10.75 0.87 3.30
C SER A 75 11.25 -0.05 4.42
N LEU A 76 11.76 -1.22 4.02
CA LEU A 76 12.46 -2.08 4.95
C LEU A 76 13.77 -1.43 5.32
N ILE A 77 13.87 -1.02 6.58
CA ILE A 77 15.12 -0.53 7.11
C ILE A 77 15.76 -1.68 7.86
N HIS A 78 16.88 -2.14 7.34
CA HIS A 78 17.70 -3.10 8.05
C HIS A 78 18.63 -2.32 8.98
N ILE A 79 18.35 -2.47 10.23
CA ILE A 79 19.22 -1.89 11.26
C ILE A 79 20.15 -2.98 11.79
#